data_056d70632dc2e38fd37755dd3ee24602
#
_entry.id   056d70632dc2e38fd37755dd3ee24602
#
_cell.length_a   1.000
_cell.length_b   1.000
_cell.length_c   1.000
_cell.angle_alpha   90.00
_cell.angle_beta   90.00
_cell.angle_gamma   90.00
#
_symmetry.space_group_name_H-M   'P 1'
#
loop_
_entity.id
_entity.type
_entity.pdbx_description
1 polymer ?
#
loop_
_entity_poly.entity_id
_entity_poly.type
_entity_poly.pdbx_seq_one_letter_code
_entity_poly.pdbx_strand_id
1 'polypeptide(L)'
;MAFEIDNEQDLADHGIAWWNTERPEIDTSGKAITGRLMRLGEMAGNRMNATIAKFGVKYPTYAILATLRASGPPYAMTPKTLQATLLVSSGGLSNQLARIEKQGFIRRVEDPSDGRGVRVELTPAGMALTDEAMPAQAATELDFIRMLSEEERATLEQLLRKVLVVNSIRSV
;
A
#
# COMPACT_ATOMS: atom_id res chain seq x y z
N MET A 1 -12.50 -17.33 -16.65
CA MET A 1 -13.35 -18.23 -15.85
C MET A 1 -13.77 -17.43 -14.63
N ALA A 2 -15.01 -16.99 -14.53
CA ALA A 2 -15.54 -16.34 -13.33
C ALA A 2 -15.58 -17.40 -12.22
N PHE A 3 -14.99 -17.11 -11.08
CA PHE A 3 -15.16 -17.93 -9.88
C PHE A 3 -16.56 -17.63 -9.35
N GLU A 4 -17.47 -18.57 -9.47
CA GLU A 4 -18.74 -18.53 -8.74
C GLU A 4 -18.39 -18.72 -7.26
N ILE A 5 -18.35 -17.62 -6.51
CA ILE A 5 -18.31 -17.65 -5.05
C ILE A 5 -19.76 -17.73 -4.60
N ASP A 6 -20.32 -18.92 -4.67
CA ASP A 6 -21.66 -19.17 -4.20
C ASP A 6 -21.57 -19.77 -2.79
N ASN A 7 -21.93 -18.96 -1.78
CA ASN A 7 -22.18 -19.34 -0.39
C ASN A 7 -21.02 -19.99 0.42
N GLU A 8 -19.76 -19.82 0.09
CA GLU A 8 -18.68 -20.23 1.00
C GLU A 8 -18.48 -19.18 2.09
N GLN A 9 -18.81 -19.55 3.32
CA GLN A 9 -18.53 -18.76 4.50
C GLN A 9 -17.01 -18.63 4.71
N ASP A 10 -16.53 -17.41 4.87
CA ASP A 10 -15.15 -17.17 5.25
C ASP A 10 -14.94 -17.15 6.76
N LEU A 11 -13.69 -17.02 7.21
CA LEU A 11 -13.34 -16.97 8.63
C LEU A 11 -13.98 -15.80 9.37
N ALA A 12 -14.32 -14.70 8.69
CA ALA A 12 -14.99 -13.57 9.32
C ALA A 12 -16.46 -13.92 9.64
N ASP A 13 -17.12 -14.67 8.76
CA ASP A 13 -18.50 -15.12 8.99
C ASP A 13 -18.59 -16.04 10.20
N HIS A 14 -17.66 -16.97 10.37
CA HIS A 14 -17.60 -17.83 11.56
C HIS A 14 -17.40 -17.00 12.85
N GLY A 15 -16.45 -16.06 12.83
CA GLY A 15 -16.21 -15.21 14.00
C GLY A 15 -17.40 -14.32 14.35
N ILE A 16 -18.13 -13.82 13.37
CA ILE A 16 -19.35 -13.03 13.55
C ILE A 16 -20.46 -13.90 14.17
N ALA A 17 -20.66 -15.12 13.62
CA ALA A 17 -21.66 -16.05 14.13
C ALA A 17 -21.44 -16.41 15.61
N TRP A 18 -20.17 -16.65 16.02
CA TRP A 18 -19.85 -16.90 17.42
C TRP A 18 -20.18 -15.71 18.33
N TRP A 19 -19.81 -14.48 17.93
CA TRP A 19 -20.14 -13.28 18.68
C TRP A 19 -21.65 -13.04 18.79
N ASN A 20 -22.40 -13.25 17.73
CA ASN A 20 -23.86 -13.13 17.72
C ASN A 20 -24.54 -14.15 18.64
N THR A 21 -23.91 -15.31 18.86
CA THR A 21 -24.38 -16.32 19.80
C THR A 21 -24.06 -15.96 21.24
N GLU A 22 -22.82 -15.53 21.52
CA GLU A 22 -22.34 -15.26 22.89
C GLU A 22 -22.81 -13.89 23.42
N ARG A 23 -22.92 -12.91 22.55
CA ARG A 23 -23.27 -11.52 22.91
C ARG A 23 -24.22 -10.92 21.86
N PRO A 24 -25.46 -11.39 21.79
CA PRO A 24 -26.44 -10.99 20.78
C PRO A 24 -26.83 -9.50 20.83
N GLU A 25 -26.57 -8.83 21.95
CA GLU A 25 -26.82 -7.39 22.14
C GLU A 25 -25.74 -6.50 21.48
N ILE A 26 -24.61 -7.08 21.00
CA ILE A 26 -23.53 -6.33 20.36
C ILE A 26 -23.73 -6.34 18.85
N ASP A 27 -23.82 -5.14 18.25
CA ASP A 27 -23.82 -5.02 16.80
C ASP A 27 -22.43 -5.36 16.22
N THR A 28 -22.32 -6.50 15.56
CA THR A 28 -21.09 -6.99 14.94
C THR A 28 -20.98 -6.65 13.46
N SER A 29 -21.88 -5.84 12.89
CA SER A 29 -21.89 -5.50 11.46
C SER A 29 -20.58 -4.86 10.98
N GLY A 30 -19.92 -4.06 11.82
CA GLY A 30 -18.61 -3.49 11.54
C GLY A 30 -17.52 -4.52 11.32
N LYS A 31 -17.57 -5.66 12.03
CA LYS A 31 -16.59 -6.76 11.86
C LYS A 31 -16.63 -7.38 10.47
N ALA A 32 -17.80 -7.41 9.84
CA ALA A 32 -17.96 -7.93 8.48
C ALA A 32 -17.08 -7.19 7.46
N ILE A 33 -16.84 -5.91 7.69
CA ILE A 33 -16.00 -5.08 6.82
C ILE A 33 -14.56 -5.01 7.33
N THR A 34 -14.37 -4.63 8.59
CA THR A 34 -13.02 -4.40 9.12
C THR A 34 -12.18 -5.68 9.20
N GLY A 35 -12.78 -6.82 9.56
CA GLY A 35 -12.09 -8.11 9.59
C GLY A 35 -11.57 -8.52 8.20
N ARG A 36 -12.41 -8.36 7.17
CA ARG A 36 -12.00 -8.65 5.79
C ARG A 36 -10.95 -7.68 5.28
N LEU A 37 -11.06 -6.38 5.57
CA LEU A 37 -10.05 -5.39 5.22
C LEU A 37 -8.67 -5.71 5.82
N MET A 38 -8.64 -6.08 7.10
CA MET A 38 -7.38 -6.47 7.77
C MET A 38 -6.78 -7.72 7.13
N ARG A 39 -7.59 -8.75 6.89
CA ARG A 39 -7.11 -10.00 6.29
C ARG A 39 -6.66 -9.82 4.84
N LEU A 40 -7.43 -9.10 4.04
CA LEU A 40 -7.06 -8.78 2.65
C LEU A 40 -5.79 -7.93 2.60
N GLY A 41 -5.63 -6.95 3.50
CA GLY A 41 -4.41 -6.14 3.61
C GLY A 41 -3.17 -6.99 3.89
N GLU A 42 -3.25 -7.94 4.81
CA GLU A 42 -2.18 -8.90 5.10
C GLU A 42 -1.85 -9.78 3.87
N MET A 43 -2.88 -10.37 3.24
CA MET A 43 -2.70 -11.23 2.07
C MET A 43 -2.09 -10.46 0.89
N ALA A 44 -2.59 -9.27 0.60
CA ALA A 44 -2.06 -8.39 -0.43
C ALA A 44 -0.60 -8.02 -0.14
N GLY A 45 -0.30 -7.58 1.08
CA GLY A 45 1.04 -7.23 1.52
C GLY A 45 2.03 -8.39 1.36
N ASN A 46 1.63 -9.61 1.73
CA ASN A 46 2.46 -10.81 1.59
C ASN A 46 2.75 -11.13 0.11
N ARG A 47 1.75 -11.06 -0.78
CA ARG A 47 1.95 -11.29 -2.22
C ARG A 47 2.86 -10.25 -2.84
N MET A 48 2.63 -8.97 -2.55
CA MET A 48 3.46 -7.85 -3.04
C MET A 48 4.90 -7.97 -2.55
N ASN A 49 5.11 -8.30 -1.27
CA ASN A 49 6.45 -8.56 -0.74
C ASN A 49 7.15 -9.73 -1.44
N ALA A 50 6.45 -10.83 -1.71
CA ALA A 50 7.02 -11.98 -2.41
C ALA A 50 7.42 -11.63 -3.85
N THR A 51 6.63 -10.81 -4.54
CA THR A 51 6.96 -10.34 -5.90
C THR A 51 8.19 -9.44 -5.89
N ILE A 52 8.21 -8.43 -5.04
CA ILE A 52 9.28 -7.43 -4.97
C ILE A 52 10.60 -8.03 -4.44
N ALA A 53 10.53 -9.04 -3.58
CA ALA A 53 11.72 -9.74 -3.10
C ALA A 53 12.57 -10.36 -4.23
N LYS A 54 11.97 -10.70 -5.37
CA LYS A 54 12.68 -11.20 -6.55
C LYS A 54 13.64 -10.18 -7.17
N PHE A 55 13.43 -8.89 -6.89
CA PHE A 55 14.28 -7.77 -7.31
C PHE A 55 15.29 -7.34 -6.22
N GLY A 56 15.48 -8.16 -5.18
CA GLY A 56 16.49 -7.94 -4.15
C GLY A 56 16.13 -6.89 -3.09
N VAL A 57 14.90 -6.38 -3.07
CA VAL A 57 14.43 -5.39 -2.10
C VAL A 57 13.13 -5.82 -1.44
N LYS A 58 12.77 -5.15 -0.33
CA LYS A 58 11.48 -5.34 0.35
C LYS A 58 10.45 -4.35 -0.21
N TYR A 59 9.17 -4.72 -0.13
CA TYR A 59 8.07 -3.88 -0.60
C TYR A 59 8.09 -2.44 -0.04
N PRO A 60 8.39 -2.17 1.27
CA PRO A 60 8.49 -0.80 1.76
C PRO A 60 9.59 0.03 1.09
N THR A 61 10.71 -0.59 0.70
CA THR A 61 11.76 0.06 -0.10
C THR A 61 11.23 0.40 -1.49
N TYR A 62 10.66 -0.58 -2.19
CA TYR A 62 10.07 -0.40 -3.50
C TYR A 62 8.98 0.69 -3.50
N ALA A 63 8.09 0.71 -2.51
CA ALA A 63 7.02 1.69 -2.42
C ALA A 63 7.56 3.15 -2.38
N ILE A 64 8.66 3.40 -1.67
CA ILE A 64 9.34 4.71 -1.66
C ILE A 64 9.89 5.04 -3.05
N LEU A 65 10.61 4.10 -3.69
CA LEU A 65 11.18 4.30 -5.02
C LEU A 65 10.09 4.52 -6.07
N ALA A 66 9.02 3.72 -6.05
CA ALA A 66 7.89 3.84 -6.95
C ALA A 66 7.15 5.17 -6.80
N THR A 67 7.01 5.66 -5.55
CA THR A 67 6.41 6.98 -5.29
C THR A 67 7.26 8.10 -5.88
N LEU A 68 8.59 8.06 -5.69
CA LEU A 68 9.50 9.01 -6.30
C LEU A 68 9.45 8.92 -7.83
N ARG A 69 9.41 7.73 -8.39
CA ARG A 69 9.33 7.51 -9.83
C ARG A 69 8.04 8.07 -10.44
N ALA A 70 6.91 7.84 -9.76
CA ALA A 70 5.59 8.31 -10.19
C ALA A 70 5.42 9.83 -10.10
N SER A 71 6.25 10.52 -9.30
CA SER A 71 6.16 11.99 -9.18
C SER A 71 6.63 12.75 -10.43
N GLY A 72 7.26 12.08 -11.38
CA GLY A 72 7.82 12.73 -12.57
C GLY A 72 9.13 13.47 -12.30
N PRO A 73 9.80 13.97 -13.35
CA PRO A 73 11.04 14.72 -13.19
C PRO A 73 10.88 15.92 -12.24
N PRO A 74 11.84 16.18 -11.35
CA PRO A 74 13.15 15.55 -11.20
C PRO A 74 13.16 14.27 -10.35
N TYR A 75 12.03 13.60 -10.10
CA TYR A 75 11.89 12.38 -9.30
C TYR A 75 12.35 12.55 -7.85
N ALA A 76 11.98 13.68 -7.28
CA ALA A 76 12.42 14.11 -5.95
C ALA A 76 11.26 14.68 -5.13
N MET A 77 11.20 14.31 -3.85
CA MET A 77 10.21 14.81 -2.90
C MET A 77 10.87 15.17 -1.57
N THR A 78 10.25 16.07 -0.80
CA THR A 78 10.65 16.26 0.60
C THR A 78 10.27 15.04 1.42
N PRO A 79 10.99 14.72 2.51
CA PRO A 79 10.59 13.65 3.43
C PRO A 79 9.17 13.81 3.97
N LYS A 80 8.72 15.05 4.19
CA LYS A 80 7.36 15.38 4.63
C LYS A 80 6.31 14.95 3.58
N THR A 81 6.56 15.26 2.31
CA THR A 81 5.67 14.86 1.21
C THR A 81 5.62 13.34 1.08
N LEU A 82 6.79 12.67 1.11
CA LEU A 82 6.85 11.21 1.08
C LEU A 82 6.09 10.56 2.23
N GLN A 83 6.24 11.10 3.45
CA GLN A 83 5.53 10.61 4.62
C GLN A 83 4.00 10.69 4.44
N ALA A 84 3.52 11.83 3.97
CA ALA A 84 2.09 12.04 3.73
C ALA A 84 1.56 11.12 2.64
N THR A 85 2.33 10.92 1.56
CA THR A 85 1.93 10.07 0.42
C THR A 85 1.89 8.59 0.80
N LEU A 86 2.87 8.10 1.59
CA LEU A 86 2.98 6.69 1.96
C LEU A 86 2.20 6.32 3.22
N LEU A 87 1.61 7.30 3.92
CA LEU A 87 0.87 7.10 5.18
C LEU A 87 1.69 6.37 6.25
N VAL A 88 2.99 6.67 6.34
CA VAL A 88 3.92 6.04 7.29
C VAL A 88 4.33 7.02 8.40
N SER A 89 4.79 6.48 9.54
CA SER A 89 5.31 7.30 10.63
C SER A 89 6.66 7.95 10.27
N SER A 90 6.96 9.14 10.81
CA SER A 90 8.20 9.87 10.54
C SER A 90 9.47 9.11 10.93
N GLY A 91 9.47 8.45 12.09
CA GLY A 91 10.62 7.66 12.56
C GLY A 91 10.88 6.43 11.67
N GLY A 92 9.82 5.75 11.23
CA GLY A 92 9.93 4.64 10.30
C GLY A 92 10.50 5.06 8.95
N LEU A 93 10.03 6.18 8.40
CA LEU A 93 10.50 6.70 7.12
C LEU A 93 11.98 7.10 7.17
N SER A 94 12.43 7.82 8.19
CA SER A 94 13.83 8.28 8.31
C SER A 94 14.82 7.12 8.29
N ASN A 95 14.54 6.04 9.03
CA ASN A 95 15.37 4.84 9.05
C ASN A 95 15.36 4.10 7.69
N GLN A 96 14.22 4.06 7.01
CA GLN A 96 14.11 3.46 5.69
C GLN A 96 14.91 4.27 4.66
N LEU A 97 14.77 5.61 4.64
CA LEU A 97 15.51 6.47 3.73
C LEU A 97 17.03 6.32 3.89
N ALA A 98 17.54 6.30 5.14
CA ALA A 98 18.97 6.09 5.39
C ALA A 98 19.49 4.76 4.83
N ARG A 99 18.67 3.68 4.94
CA ARG A 99 19.02 2.37 4.38
C ARG A 99 19.00 2.35 2.87
N ILE A 100 17.98 2.96 2.25
CA ILE A 100 17.83 3.02 0.80
C ILE A 100 18.94 3.86 0.17
N GLU A 101 19.32 4.96 0.83
CA GLU A 101 20.46 5.81 0.44
C GLU A 101 21.79 5.04 0.50
N LYS A 102 22.03 4.27 1.57
CA LYS A 102 23.19 3.37 1.68
C LYS A 102 23.23 2.31 0.58
N GLN A 103 22.06 1.87 0.08
CA GLN A 103 21.96 0.96 -1.04
C GLN A 103 22.17 1.64 -2.40
N GLY A 104 22.28 2.97 -2.45
CA GLY A 104 22.53 3.75 -3.65
C GLY A 104 21.30 3.98 -4.54
N PHE A 105 20.08 3.69 -4.07
CA PHE A 105 18.86 3.85 -4.86
C PHE A 105 18.25 5.25 -4.78
N ILE A 106 18.57 6.00 -3.73
CA ILE A 106 18.21 7.41 -3.55
C ILE A 106 19.43 8.21 -3.11
N ARG A 107 19.33 9.54 -3.23
CA ARG A 107 20.28 10.50 -2.65
C ARG A 107 19.53 11.66 -2.02
N ARG A 108 20.16 12.33 -1.07
CA ARG A 108 19.68 13.60 -0.53
C ARG A 108 20.29 14.74 -1.30
N VAL A 109 19.45 15.70 -1.68
CA VAL A 109 19.83 16.93 -2.39
C VAL A 109 19.24 18.13 -1.68
N GLU A 110 19.85 19.30 -1.83
CA GLU A 110 19.29 20.56 -1.34
C GLU A 110 17.95 20.84 -2.02
N ASP A 111 17.01 21.40 -1.28
CA ASP A 111 15.73 21.84 -1.87
C ASP A 111 15.94 23.20 -2.54
N PRO A 112 15.77 23.32 -3.85
CA PRO A 112 15.99 24.58 -4.55
C PRO A 112 14.97 25.66 -4.16
N SER A 113 13.87 25.31 -3.53
CA SER A 113 12.84 26.24 -3.05
C SER A 113 13.02 26.67 -1.60
N ASP A 114 13.83 25.93 -0.84
CA ASP A 114 14.14 26.22 0.57
C ASP A 114 15.62 25.89 0.84
N GLY A 115 16.46 26.91 0.91
CA GLY A 115 17.92 26.75 1.06
C GLY A 115 18.38 26.02 2.33
N ARG A 116 17.48 25.61 3.21
CA ARG A 116 17.73 24.74 4.37
C ARG A 116 17.01 23.40 4.26
N GLY A 117 16.18 23.24 3.23
CA GLY A 117 15.39 22.04 2.98
C GLY A 117 16.21 20.93 2.33
N VAL A 118 15.80 19.69 2.56
CA VAL A 118 16.36 18.51 1.92
C VAL A 118 15.26 17.78 1.15
N ARG A 119 15.57 17.40 -0.10
CA ARG A 119 14.73 16.49 -0.91
C ARG A 119 15.42 15.14 -1.03
N VAL A 120 14.61 14.12 -1.18
CA VAL A 120 15.04 12.76 -1.52
C VAL A 120 14.82 12.57 -3.02
N GLU A 121 15.87 12.27 -3.74
CA GLU A 121 15.87 12.12 -5.20
C GLU A 121 16.21 10.68 -5.58
N LEU A 122 15.53 10.16 -6.58
CA LEU A 122 15.78 8.84 -7.14
C LEU A 122 17.07 8.85 -7.95
N THR A 123 17.97 7.89 -7.70
CA THR A 123 19.16 7.72 -8.53
C THR A 123 18.85 6.94 -9.81
N PRO A 124 19.75 6.94 -10.81
CA PRO A 124 19.60 6.07 -11.98
C PRO A 124 19.44 4.58 -11.62
N ALA A 125 20.13 4.10 -10.58
CA ALA A 125 20.01 2.73 -10.10
C ALA A 125 18.62 2.47 -9.46
N GLY A 126 18.11 3.42 -8.68
CA GLY A 126 16.76 3.34 -8.11
C GLY A 126 15.69 3.38 -9.21
N MET A 127 15.88 4.20 -10.23
CA MET A 127 14.99 4.28 -11.40
C MET A 127 14.96 2.96 -12.16
N ALA A 128 16.12 2.39 -12.48
CA ALA A 128 16.22 1.14 -13.20
C ALA A 128 15.53 -0.02 -12.45
N LEU A 129 15.78 -0.14 -11.14
CA LEU A 129 15.12 -1.14 -10.29
C LEU A 129 13.59 -0.96 -10.28
N THR A 130 13.13 0.28 -10.19
CA THR A 130 11.68 0.56 -10.15
C THR A 130 11.01 0.21 -11.47
N ASP A 131 11.60 0.63 -12.58
CA ASP A 131 11.08 0.39 -13.93
C ASP A 131 11.09 -1.11 -14.28
N GLU A 132 12.06 -1.89 -13.77
CA GLU A 132 12.10 -3.34 -13.91
C GLU A 132 11.04 -4.06 -13.07
N ALA A 133 10.83 -3.62 -11.81
CA ALA A 133 9.91 -4.27 -10.87
C ALA A 133 8.44 -3.91 -11.12
N MET A 134 8.14 -2.73 -11.64
CA MET A 134 6.77 -2.21 -11.80
C MET A 134 5.84 -3.12 -12.60
N PRO A 135 6.22 -3.69 -13.75
CA PRO A 135 5.34 -4.59 -14.50
C PRO A 135 4.95 -5.85 -13.70
N ALA A 136 5.90 -6.44 -12.97
CA ALA A 136 5.64 -7.61 -12.14
C ALA A 136 4.73 -7.28 -10.95
N GLN A 137 4.93 -6.11 -10.35
CA GLN A 137 4.07 -5.61 -9.26
C GLN A 137 2.64 -5.37 -9.76
N ALA A 138 2.47 -4.67 -10.88
CA ALA A 138 1.15 -4.41 -11.46
C ALA A 138 0.42 -5.71 -11.83
N ALA A 139 1.13 -6.69 -12.38
CA ALA A 139 0.56 -8.02 -12.67
C ALA A 139 0.10 -8.73 -11.38
N THR A 140 0.86 -8.63 -10.29
CA THR A 140 0.50 -9.20 -8.98
C THR A 140 -0.75 -8.54 -8.41
N GLU A 141 -0.88 -7.23 -8.53
CA GLU A 141 -2.06 -6.47 -8.08
C GLU A 141 -3.31 -6.85 -8.87
N LEU A 142 -3.19 -6.98 -10.19
CA LEU A 142 -4.30 -7.43 -11.04
C LEU A 142 -4.69 -8.87 -10.76
N ASP A 143 -3.72 -9.78 -10.55
CA ASP A 143 -4.01 -11.18 -10.19
C ASP A 143 -4.73 -11.29 -8.84
N PHE A 144 -4.41 -10.41 -7.89
CA PHE A 144 -5.04 -10.39 -6.57
C PHE A 144 -6.55 -10.12 -6.63
N ILE A 145 -7.00 -9.36 -7.62
CA ILE A 145 -8.42 -8.98 -7.81
C ILE A 145 -9.04 -9.59 -9.07
N ARG A 146 -8.41 -10.62 -9.66
CA ARG A 146 -8.82 -11.19 -10.96
C ARG A 146 -10.23 -11.78 -10.98
N MET A 147 -10.74 -12.19 -9.79
CA MET A 147 -12.08 -12.77 -9.65
C MET A 147 -13.21 -11.74 -9.79
N LEU A 148 -12.89 -10.44 -9.68
CA LEU A 148 -13.87 -9.37 -9.79
C LEU A 148 -14.04 -8.93 -11.25
N SER A 149 -15.27 -8.72 -11.68
CA SER A 149 -15.59 -8.03 -12.93
C SER A 149 -15.15 -6.56 -12.89
N GLU A 150 -15.13 -5.87 -14.02
CA GLU A 150 -14.80 -4.45 -14.10
C GLU A 150 -15.75 -3.58 -13.28
N GLU A 151 -17.04 -3.89 -13.30
CA GLU A 151 -18.07 -3.18 -12.53
C GLU A 151 -17.90 -3.37 -11.02
N GLU A 152 -17.61 -4.61 -10.57
CA GLU A 152 -17.32 -4.91 -9.17
C GLU A 152 -16.05 -4.21 -8.69
N ARG A 153 -14.99 -4.16 -9.51
CA ARG A 153 -13.76 -3.41 -9.20
C ARG A 153 -14.04 -1.92 -9.01
N ALA A 154 -14.80 -1.31 -9.92
CA ALA A 154 -15.17 0.10 -9.83
C ALA A 154 -16.00 0.39 -8.57
N THR A 155 -16.94 -0.47 -8.25
CA THR A 155 -17.77 -0.36 -7.03
C THR A 155 -16.91 -0.47 -5.77
N LEU A 156 -16.06 -1.50 -5.69
CA LEU A 156 -15.18 -1.73 -4.54
C LEU A 156 -14.21 -0.55 -4.35
N GLU A 157 -13.61 -0.03 -5.44
CA GLU A 157 -12.74 1.14 -5.39
C GLU A 157 -13.45 2.35 -4.78
N GLN A 158 -14.68 2.64 -5.21
CA GLN A 158 -15.46 3.77 -4.69
C GLN A 158 -15.76 3.61 -3.19
N LEU A 159 -16.15 2.41 -2.75
CA LEU A 159 -16.44 2.12 -1.34
C LEU A 159 -15.19 2.24 -0.48
N LEU A 160 -14.08 1.66 -0.90
CA LEU A 160 -12.80 1.76 -0.19
C LEU A 160 -12.31 3.20 -0.11
N ARG A 161 -12.40 3.96 -1.20
CA ARG A 161 -12.05 5.39 -1.23
C ARG A 161 -12.88 6.19 -0.23
N LYS A 162 -14.20 5.96 -0.18
CA LYS A 162 -15.09 6.62 0.77
C LYS A 162 -14.68 6.35 2.22
N VAL A 163 -14.42 5.08 2.56
CA VAL A 163 -13.97 4.70 3.91
C VAL A 163 -12.63 5.34 4.25
N LEU A 164 -11.67 5.29 3.33
CA LEU A 164 -10.32 5.82 3.53
C LEU A 164 -10.33 7.34 3.75
N VAL A 165 -11.00 8.11 2.88
CA VAL A 165 -11.07 9.58 2.96
C VAL A 165 -11.67 10.04 4.28
N VAL A 166 -12.82 9.47 4.68
CA VAL A 166 -13.50 9.88 5.92
C VAL A 166 -12.66 9.58 7.16
N ASN A 167 -11.96 8.43 7.20
CA ASN A 167 -11.13 8.07 8.35
C ASN A 167 -9.81 8.84 8.37
N SER A 168 -9.23 9.19 7.21
CA SER A 168 -8.01 10.02 7.15
C SER A 168 -8.23 11.44 7.69
N ILE A 169 -9.41 12.03 7.48
CA ILE A 169 -9.77 13.37 8.00
C ILE A 169 -9.90 13.35 9.53
N ARG A 170 -10.33 12.23 10.12
CA ARG A 170 -10.54 12.10 11.57
C ARG A 170 -9.26 11.77 12.36
N SER A 171 -8.17 11.48 11.68
CA SER A 171 -6.88 11.09 12.29
C SER A 171 -5.89 12.26 12.42
N VAL A 172 -6.33 13.49 12.17
CA VAL A 172 -5.54 14.75 12.30
C VAL A 172 -5.95 15.52 13.53
#